data_21fa7d4cdca0edbbb113eeae7c757e67
#
_entry.id   21fa7d4cdca0edbbb113eeae7c757e67
#
_cell.length_a   1.000
_cell.length_b   1.000
_cell.length_c   1.000
_cell.angle_alpha   90.00
_cell.angle_beta   90.00
_cell.angle_gamma   90.00
#
_symmetry.space_group_name_H-M   'P 1'
#
loop_
_entity.id
_entity.type
_entity.pdbx_description
1 polymer ?
#
loop_
_entity_poly.entity_id
_entity_poly.type
_entity_poly.pdbx_seq_one_letter_code
_entity_poly.pdbx_strand_id
1 'polypeptide(L)'
;MNILVTGAGGMVGSHLVEQLHAEGNNVLGTYYKPTTDISELPKEIKMVECDVRYASSVEKIIMDFMPEQIYHLAAQSYPTVSWERPIETIEINVNGTIAVYEAIKAVRRIKDSSYDPIVVAACSSAEYGQTLNELEGEEVYVKETALLKPLHPYGVSKAGVDLISFQYFINDHIRCIRARIFNSTGTRKVNDVTSDFTRRTVEAERNGSYELRCGNLETKRAIMDQRDLVRALMLLAQKGKAGEVYNVSSEHVYQMKDIVAMIERQIGHELKVNVDPALLRPTDEKIIVGDITKLKRDTGWKQEIPMEQTVSDMLDYWRSKDA
;
A
#
# COMPACT_ATOMS: atom_id res chain seq x y z
N MET A 1 -9.23 13.84 -16.32
CA MET A 1 -10.17 12.80 -15.85
C MET A 1 -10.57 13.08 -14.41
N ASN A 2 -11.77 12.64 -14.01
CA ASN A 2 -12.18 12.61 -12.60
C ASN A 2 -11.66 11.31 -11.96
N ILE A 3 -10.85 11.43 -10.92
CA ILE A 3 -10.24 10.27 -10.26
C ILE A 3 -10.53 10.31 -8.76
N LEU A 4 -11.10 9.22 -8.24
CA LEU A 4 -11.37 9.03 -6.82
C LEU A 4 -10.29 8.14 -6.19
N VAL A 5 -9.70 8.60 -5.09
CA VAL A 5 -8.79 7.81 -4.27
C VAL A 5 -9.39 7.66 -2.87
N THR A 6 -9.87 6.48 -2.52
CA THR A 6 -10.27 6.21 -1.14
C THR A 6 -9.05 5.85 -0.29
N GLY A 7 -9.03 6.27 0.97
CA GLY A 7 -7.85 6.07 1.82
C GLY A 7 -6.69 7.02 1.48
N ALA A 8 -6.99 8.18 0.90
CA ALA A 8 -6.01 9.20 0.53
C ALA A 8 -5.23 9.79 1.72
N GLY A 9 -5.72 9.63 2.96
CA GLY A 9 -4.99 10.00 4.18
C GLY A 9 -3.99 8.95 4.67
N GLY A 10 -3.76 7.87 3.92
CA GLY A 10 -2.73 6.88 4.17
C GLY A 10 -1.46 7.16 3.36
N MET A 11 -0.35 6.46 3.68
CA MET A 11 0.94 6.67 3.02
C MET A 11 0.83 6.51 1.48
N VAL A 12 0.33 5.40 0.98
CA VAL A 12 0.20 5.17 -0.48
C VAL A 12 -0.80 6.15 -1.09
N GLY A 13 -1.94 6.37 -0.43
CA GLY A 13 -3.00 7.24 -0.92
C GLY A 13 -2.57 8.69 -1.05
N SER A 14 -1.79 9.22 -0.08
CA SER A 14 -1.29 10.60 -0.12
C SER A 14 -0.34 10.84 -1.29
N HIS A 15 0.60 9.92 -1.54
CA HIS A 15 1.48 10.01 -2.71
C HIS A 15 0.73 9.83 -4.03
N LEU A 16 -0.29 8.96 -4.06
CA LEU A 16 -1.08 8.74 -5.27
C LEU A 16 -1.89 9.98 -5.67
N VAL A 17 -2.55 10.65 -4.71
CA VAL A 17 -3.31 11.87 -5.03
C VAL A 17 -2.41 13.00 -5.51
N GLU A 18 -1.20 13.15 -4.95
CA GLU A 18 -0.20 14.12 -5.41
C GLU A 18 0.24 13.83 -6.84
N GLN A 19 0.61 12.59 -7.14
CA GLN A 19 1.09 12.21 -8.47
C GLN A 19 -0.01 12.37 -9.52
N LEU A 20 -1.23 11.91 -9.23
CA LEU A 20 -2.38 12.06 -10.13
C LEU A 20 -2.72 13.53 -10.38
N HIS A 21 -2.66 14.38 -9.35
CA HIS A 21 -2.88 15.81 -9.48
C HIS A 21 -1.78 16.47 -10.33
N ALA A 22 -0.51 16.12 -10.11
CA ALA A 22 0.62 16.63 -10.89
C ALA A 22 0.51 16.28 -12.39
N GLU A 23 -0.16 15.16 -12.73
CA GLU A 23 -0.48 14.80 -14.12
C GLU A 23 -1.71 15.56 -14.68
N GLY A 24 -2.25 16.53 -13.95
CA GLY A 24 -3.36 17.40 -14.41
C GLY A 24 -4.75 16.77 -14.30
N ASN A 25 -4.92 15.74 -13.47
CA ASN A 25 -6.24 15.14 -13.22
C ASN A 25 -7.04 15.93 -12.16
N ASN A 26 -8.36 15.85 -12.24
CA ASN A 26 -9.28 16.30 -11.20
C ASN A 26 -9.41 15.20 -10.15
N VAL A 27 -8.69 15.35 -9.04
CA VAL A 27 -8.56 14.30 -8.01
C VAL A 27 -9.42 14.63 -6.79
N LEU A 28 -10.21 13.65 -6.36
CA LEU A 28 -10.90 13.64 -5.08
C LEU A 28 -10.33 12.56 -4.19
N GLY A 29 -9.72 12.95 -3.07
CA GLY A 29 -9.27 12.02 -2.03
C GLY A 29 -10.31 11.86 -0.93
N THR A 30 -10.54 10.64 -0.46
CA THR A 30 -11.29 10.44 0.79
C THR A 30 -10.39 9.89 1.89
N TYR A 31 -10.67 10.27 3.12
CA TYR A 31 -9.94 9.83 4.30
C TYR A 31 -10.87 9.60 5.50
N TYR A 32 -10.45 8.75 6.41
CA TYR A 32 -11.01 8.58 7.74
C TYR A 32 -9.91 8.19 8.70
N LYS A 33 -9.71 8.98 9.80
CA LYS A 33 -8.59 8.80 10.72
C LYS A 33 -7.24 8.66 9.97
N PRO A 34 -6.77 9.72 9.31
CA PRO A 34 -5.59 9.64 8.46
C PRO A 34 -4.36 9.23 9.27
N THR A 35 -3.45 8.45 8.64
CA THR A 35 -2.17 8.04 9.23
C THR A 35 -1.02 8.93 8.79
N THR A 36 -1.27 9.86 7.86
CA THR A 36 -0.34 10.89 7.41
C THR A 36 -0.93 12.27 7.72
N ASP A 37 -0.08 13.28 7.74
CA ASP A 37 -0.54 14.66 7.84
C ASP A 37 -1.10 15.11 6.48
N ILE A 38 -2.42 15.16 6.37
CA ILE A 38 -3.10 15.58 5.13
C ILE A 38 -2.94 17.07 4.83
N SER A 39 -2.45 17.89 5.78
CA SER A 39 -2.18 19.31 5.55
C SER A 39 -0.93 19.54 4.68
N GLU A 40 -0.10 18.50 4.50
CA GLU A 40 1.05 18.52 3.59
C GLU A 40 0.64 18.37 2.11
N LEU A 41 -0.58 17.93 1.84
CA LEU A 41 -1.07 17.77 0.48
C LEU A 41 -1.31 19.14 -0.18
N PRO A 42 -1.09 19.27 -1.49
CA PRO A 42 -1.48 20.45 -2.24
C PRO A 42 -2.94 20.84 -1.96
N LYS A 43 -3.18 22.13 -1.68
CA LYS A 43 -4.51 22.65 -1.31
C LYS A 43 -5.56 22.51 -2.43
N GLU A 44 -5.10 22.34 -3.65
CA GLU A 44 -5.90 22.12 -4.85
C GLU A 44 -6.52 20.72 -4.87
N ILE A 45 -5.95 19.77 -4.14
CA ILE A 45 -6.49 18.41 -4.04
C ILE A 45 -7.67 18.44 -3.06
N LYS A 46 -8.85 18.16 -3.58
CA LYS A 46 -10.04 18.08 -2.73
C LYS A 46 -10.02 16.84 -1.86
N MET A 47 -10.00 17.04 -0.54
CA MET A 47 -10.04 15.98 0.45
C MET A 47 -11.37 15.98 1.21
N VAL A 48 -12.03 14.82 1.31
CA VAL A 48 -13.33 14.66 1.96
C VAL A 48 -13.25 13.55 3.01
N GLU A 49 -13.73 13.83 4.22
CA GLU A 49 -13.84 12.80 5.24
C GLU A 49 -14.94 11.80 4.86
N CYS A 50 -14.60 10.51 4.82
CA CYS A 50 -15.52 9.43 4.52
C CYS A 50 -15.04 8.13 5.17
N ASP A 51 -15.85 7.60 6.06
CA ASP A 51 -15.72 6.22 6.54
C ASP A 51 -16.42 5.29 5.55
N VAL A 52 -15.67 4.42 4.90
CA VAL A 52 -16.19 3.53 3.85
C VAL A 52 -17.19 2.49 4.36
N ARG A 53 -17.32 2.31 5.68
CA ARG A 53 -18.37 1.47 6.29
C ARG A 53 -19.78 2.05 6.07
N TYR A 54 -19.89 3.35 5.83
CA TYR A 54 -21.17 4.00 5.56
C TYR A 54 -21.43 4.04 4.06
N ALA A 55 -22.10 3.01 3.54
CA ALA A 55 -22.37 2.83 2.10
C ALA A 55 -23.06 4.05 1.47
N SER A 56 -23.96 4.73 2.19
CA SER A 56 -24.64 5.94 1.70
C SER A 56 -23.70 7.11 1.47
N SER A 57 -22.64 7.24 2.27
CA SER A 57 -21.61 8.27 2.09
C SER A 57 -20.76 7.98 0.85
N VAL A 58 -20.36 6.71 0.67
CA VAL A 58 -19.61 6.26 -0.52
C VAL A 58 -20.47 6.46 -1.79
N GLU A 59 -21.73 6.05 -1.76
CA GLU A 59 -22.67 6.22 -2.87
C GLU A 59 -22.81 7.69 -3.25
N LYS A 60 -23.04 8.57 -2.26
CA LYS A 60 -23.14 10.01 -2.49
C LYS A 60 -21.90 10.57 -3.18
N ILE A 61 -20.71 10.21 -2.70
CA ILE A 61 -19.43 10.70 -3.27
C ILE A 61 -19.29 10.25 -4.73
N ILE A 62 -19.51 8.97 -5.02
CA ILE A 62 -19.38 8.42 -6.38
C ILE A 62 -20.46 8.99 -7.30
N MET A 63 -21.69 9.14 -6.82
CA MET A 63 -22.81 9.72 -7.57
C MET A 63 -22.57 11.20 -7.93
N ASP A 64 -22.05 11.98 -6.99
CA ASP A 64 -21.82 13.42 -7.20
C ASP A 64 -20.59 13.67 -8.07
N PHE A 65 -19.50 12.94 -7.84
CA PHE A 65 -18.20 13.16 -8.49
C PHE A 65 -18.05 12.45 -9.84
N MET A 66 -18.76 11.34 -10.06
CA MET A 66 -18.70 10.53 -11.30
C MET A 66 -17.27 10.19 -11.72
N PRO A 67 -16.45 9.52 -10.87
CA PRO A 67 -15.08 9.22 -11.22
C PRO A 67 -14.97 8.24 -12.38
N GLU A 68 -14.04 8.50 -13.31
CA GLU A 68 -13.69 7.60 -14.41
C GLU A 68 -12.69 6.52 -13.96
N GLN A 69 -11.92 6.83 -12.90
CA GLN A 69 -11.02 5.89 -12.24
C GLN A 69 -11.24 5.96 -10.72
N ILE A 70 -11.20 4.79 -10.07
CA ILE A 70 -11.31 4.65 -8.62
C ILE A 70 -10.13 3.82 -8.12
N TYR A 71 -9.30 4.41 -7.27
CA TYR A 71 -8.27 3.67 -6.52
C TYR A 71 -8.81 3.41 -5.12
N HIS A 72 -9.22 2.17 -4.86
CA HIS A 72 -9.76 1.79 -3.57
C HIS A 72 -8.66 1.29 -2.64
N LEU A 73 -8.09 2.25 -1.87
CA LEU A 73 -6.99 1.99 -0.92
C LEU A 73 -7.45 2.05 0.54
N ALA A 74 -8.68 2.52 0.80
CA ALA A 74 -9.23 2.59 2.16
C ALA A 74 -9.27 1.21 2.81
N ALA A 75 -8.55 1.05 3.91
CA ALA A 75 -8.49 -0.20 4.65
C ALA A 75 -7.96 0.00 6.08
N GLN A 76 -8.35 -0.88 7.00
CA GLN A 76 -7.54 -1.18 8.16
C GLN A 76 -6.36 -2.05 7.69
N SER A 77 -5.13 -1.53 7.72
CA SER A 77 -3.96 -2.12 7.05
C SER A 77 -2.91 -2.73 8.00
N TYR A 78 -3.17 -2.74 9.30
CA TYR A 78 -2.23 -3.25 10.30
C TYR A 78 -2.61 -4.68 10.73
N PRO A 79 -1.79 -5.71 10.40
CA PRO A 79 -2.04 -7.09 10.82
C PRO A 79 -2.20 -7.25 12.34
N THR A 80 -1.40 -6.54 13.14
CA THR A 80 -1.47 -6.56 14.60
C THR A 80 -2.83 -6.09 15.11
N VAL A 81 -3.34 -4.97 14.60
CA VAL A 81 -4.66 -4.43 14.96
C VAL A 81 -5.79 -5.39 14.55
N SER A 82 -5.61 -6.14 13.47
CA SER A 82 -6.64 -7.08 13.02
C SER A 82 -6.91 -8.23 14.00
N TRP A 83 -5.93 -8.60 14.82
CA TRP A 83 -6.14 -9.59 15.89
C TRP A 83 -6.99 -9.03 17.03
N GLU A 84 -6.83 -7.77 17.35
CA GLU A 84 -7.57 -7.09 18.41
C GLU A 84 -8.98 -6.71 17.95
N ARG A 85 -9.14 -6.36 16.67
CA ARG A 85 -10.38 -5.83 16.07
C ARG A 85 -10.72 -6.54 14.76
N PRO A 86 -10.96 -7.87 14.78
CA PRO A 86 -11.22 -8.64 13.56
C PRO A 86 -12.53 -8.23 12.86
N ILE A 87 -13.58 -7.96 13.62
CA ILE A 87 -14.88 -7.52 13.06
C ILE A 87 -14.71 -6.18 12.35
N GLU A 88 -14.14 -5.17 13.02
CA GLU A 88 -13.90 -3.85 12.41
C GLU A 88 -13.02 -3.96 11.15
N THR A 89 -12.03 -4.85 11.16
CA THR A 89 -11.16 -5.10 10.00
C THR A 89 -11.98 -5.63 8.80
N ILE A 90 -12.87 -6.57 9.02
CA ILE A 90 -13.77 -7.10 7.97
C ILE A 90 -14.74 -6.01 7.49
N GLU A 91 -15.35 -5.27 8.41
CA GLU A 91 -16.30 -4.19 8.06
C GLU A 91 -15.65 -3.11 7.20
N ILE A 92 -14.45 -2.66 7.56
CA ILE A 92 -13.74 -1.64 6.77
C ILE A 92 -13.32 -2.21 5.43
N ASN A 93 -12.63 -3.36 5.42
CA ASN A 93 -11.96 -3.85 4.22
C ASN A 93 -12.95 -4.51 3.26
N VAL A 94 -13.81 -5.38 3.74
CA VAL A 94 -14.73 -6.16 2.90
C VAL A 94 -16.01 -5.37 2.60
N ASN A 95 -16.72 -4.92 3.63
CA ASN A 95 -17.97 -4.19 3.43
C ASN A 95 -17.71 -2.82 2.77
N GLY A 96 -16.60 -2.15 3.09
CA GLY A 96 -16.20 -0.91 2.42
C GLY A 96 -15.93 -1.11 0.93
N THR A 97 -15.34 -2.25 0.53
CA THR A 97 -15.17 -2.61 -0.88
C THR A 97 -16.53 -2.86 -1.57
N ILE A 98 -17.42 -3.58 -0.90
CA ILE A 98 -18.80 -3.79 -1.40
C ILE A 98 -19.50 -2.45 -1.60
N ALA A 99 -19.36 -1.51 -0.65
CA ALA A 99 -19.98 -0.19 -0.76
C ALA A 99 -19.53 0.58 -2.02
N VAL A 100 -18.26 0.47 -2.41
CA VAL A 100 -17.76 1.08 -3.66
C VAL A 100 -18.43 0.45 -4.88
N TYR A 101 -18.53 -0.86 -4.96
CA TYR A 101 -19.13 -1.55 -6.11
C TYR A 101 -20.64 -1.33 -6.18
N GLU A 102 -21.34 -1.38 -5.04
CA GLU A 102 -22.78 -1.08 -5.01
C GLU A 102 -23.08 0.38 -5.38
N ALA A 103 -22.20 1.32 -5.02
CA ALA A 103 -22.32 2.72 -5.46
C ALA A 103 -22.22 2.86 -6.99
N ILE A 104 -21.30 2.12 -7.64
CA ILE A 104 -21.19 2.09 -9.10
C ILE A 104 -22.51 1.56 -9.72
N LYS A 105 -23.06 0.47 -9.17
CA LYS A 105 -24.35 -0.08 -9.61
C LYS A 105 -25.51 0.91 -9.40
N ALA A 106 -25.50 1.64 -8.28
CA ALA A 106 -26.49 2.68 -8.03
C ALA A 106 -26.44 3.80 -9.07
N VAL A 107 -25.23 4.26 -9.44
CA VAL A 107 -25.07 5.24 -10.54
C VAL A 107 -25.62 4.70 -11.85
N ARG A 108 -25.29 3.46 -12.24
CA ARG A 108 -25.83 2.81 -13.45
C ARG A 108 -27.35 2.74 -13.46
N ARG A 109 -27.95 2.48 -12.29
CA ARG A 109 -29.40 2.37 -12.15
C ARG A 109 -30.13 3.74 -12.17
N ILE A 110 -29.55 4.76 -11.55
CA ILE A 110 -30.26 6.00 -11.22
C ILE A 110 -29.88 7.15 -12.15
N LYS A 111 -28.62 7.24 -12.57
CA LYS A 111 -28.07 8.44 -13.21
C LYS A 111 -27.58 8.19 -14.63
N ASP A 112 -26.78 7.17 -14.84
CA ASP A 112 -26.14 6.88 -16.13
C ASP A 112 -25.90 5.37 -16.30
N SER A 113 -26.72 4.71 -17.11
CA SER A 113 -26.60 3.27 -17.35
C SER A 113 -25.32 2.85 -18.09
N SER A 114 -24.62 3.80 -18.70
CA SER A 114 -23.34 3.57 -19.40
C SER A 114 -22.13 3.81 -18.51
N TYR A 115 -22.32 4.20 -17.24
CA TYR A 115 -21.22 4.48 -16.31
C TYR A 115 -20.33 3.26 -16.07
N ASP A 116 -19.07 3.35 -16.45
CA ASP A 116 -18.14 2.23 -16.45
C ASP A 116 -16.72 2.63 -16.00
N PRO A 117 -16.54 3.00 -14.72
CA PRO A 117 -15.24 3.35 -14.21
C PRO A 117 -14.32 2.13 -14.10
N ILE A 118 -13.01 2.34 -14.22
CA ILE A 118 -12.03 1.32 -13.82
C ILE A 118 -11.74 1.42 -12.33
N VAL A 119 -11.79 0.30 -11.61
CA VAL A 119 -11.46 0.22 -10.18
C VAL A 119 -10.16 -0.54 -9.98
N VAL A 120 -9.17 0.07 -9.32
CA VAL A 120 -7.98 -0.62 -8.82
C VAL A 120 -8.19 -0.88 -7.34
N ALA A 121 -8.39 -2.15 -6.98
CA ALA A 121 -8.61 -2.58 -5.60
C ALA A 121 -7.29 -3.00 -4.95
N ALA A 122 -6.95 -2.38 -3.82
CA ALA A 122 -5.75 -2.72 -3.06
C ALA A 122 -5.93 -4.02 -2.27
N CYS A 123 -5.43 -5.09 -2.83
CA CYS A 123 -5.23 -6.40 -2.22
C CYS A 123 -3.87 -6.47 -1.50
N SER A 124 -3.42 -7.64 -1.05
CA SER A 124 -2.19 -7.77 -0.26
C SER A 124 -1.50 -9.11 -0.45
N SER A 125 -0.18 -9.14 -0.37
CA SER A 125 0.60 -10.38 -0.26
C SER A 125 0.23 -11.22 0.97
N ALA A 126 -0.36 -10.61 1.99
CA ALA A 126 -0.84 -11.29 3.19
C ALA A 126 -1.94 -12.35 2.92
N GLU A 127 -2.57 -12.29 1.74
CA GLU A 127 -3.56 -13.27 1.29
C GLU A 127 -2.97 -14.65 1.04
N TYR A 128 -1.70 -14.72 0.64
CA TYR A 128 -1.01 -15.99 0.39
C TYR A 128 -0.75 -16.76 1.69
N GLY A 129 -0.40 -16.05 2.78
CA GLY A 129 -0.27 -16.62 4.12
C GLY A 129 0.53 -17.91 4.18
N GLN A 130 -0.10 -19.02 4.62
CA GLN A 130 0.56 -20.33 4.78
C GLN A 130 1.20 -20.87 3.48
N THR A 131 0.65 -20.53 2.31
CA THR A 131 1.21 -20.94 1.02
C THR A 131 2.67 -20.51 0.88
N LEU A 132 3.04 -19.34 1.41
CA LEU A 132 4.41 -18.84 1.36
C LEU A 132 5.37 -19.72 2.19
N ASN A 133 4.88 -20.29 3.29
CA ASN A 133 5.66 -21.20 4.14
C ASN A 133 5.83 -22.59 3.49
N GLU A 134 4.89 -23.00 2.61
CA GLU A 134 4.90 -24.29 1.92
C GLU A 134 5.82 -24.30 0.69
N LEU A 135 6.18 -23.13 0.16
CA LEU A 135 7.12 -23.02 -0.97
C LEU A 135 8.55 -23.35 -0.50
N GLU A 136 9.32 -24.02 -1.34
CA GLU A 136 10.70 -24.40 -1.03
C GLU A 136 11.69 -23.24 -1.23
N GLY A 137 12.78 -23.25 -0.48
CA GLY A 137 13.88 -22.28 -0.58
C GLY A 137 13.81 -21.17 0.48
N GLU A 138 14.94 -20.46 0.64
CA GLU A 138 15.06 -19.29 1.51
C GLU A 138 14.38 -18.06 0.86
N GLU A 139 14.50 -17.92 -0.45
CA GLU A 139 13.87 -16.89 -1.26
C GLU A 139 12.74 -17.52 -2.09
N VAL A 140 11.54 -16.99 -1.91
CA VAL A 140 10.30 -17.56 -2.45
C VAL A 140 9.65 -16.58 -3.42
N TYR A 141 9.52 -17.00 -4.68
CA TYR A 141 8.80 -16.25 -5.72
C TYR A 141 7.36 -16.79 -5.84
N VAL A 142 6.40 -15.95 -5.44
CA VAL A 142 4.98 -16.33 -5.47
C VAL A 142 4.27 -15.75 -6.68
N LYS A 143 3.59 -16.61 -7.44
CA LYS A 143 2.75 -16.24 -8.60
C LYS A 143 1.32 -15.93 -8.15
N GLU A 144 0.61 -15.17 -8.98
CA GLU A 144 -0.80 -14.83 -8.73
C GLU A 144 -1.72 -16.06 -8.70
N THR A 145 -1.29 -17.17 -9.30
CA THR A 145 -2.02 -18.45 -9.29
C THR A 145 -1.86 -19.28 -8.02
N ALA A 146 -1.00 -18.84 -7.09
CA ALA A 146 -0.80 -19.53 -5.83
C ALA A 146 -2.06 -19.45 -4.95
N LEU A 147 -2.29 -20.50 -4.15
CA LEU A 147 -3.44 -20.58 -3.28
C LEU A 147 -3.44 -19.48 -2.20
N LEU A 148 -4.60 -18.96 -1.88
CA LEU A 148 -4.79 -18.03 -0.79
C LEU A 148 -5.05 -18.80 0.51
N LYS A 149 -4.13 -18.71 1.47
CA LYS A 149 -4.20 -19.37 2.79
C LYS A 149 -3.84 -18.37 3.90
N PRO A 150 -4.60 -17.26 4.04
CA PRO A 150 -4.26 -16.19 4.98
C PRO A 150 -4.18 -16.68 6.44
N LEU A 151 -3.21 -16.15 7.20
CA LEU A 151 -2.91 -16.60 8.57
C LEU A 151 -3.42 -15.65 9.66
N HIS A 152 -4.00 -14.51 9.31
CA HIS A 152 -4.50 -13.52 10.25
C HIS A 152 -5.71 -12.76 9.68
N PRO A 153 -6.55 -12.11 10.52
CA PRO A 153 -7.80 -11.49 10.08
C PRO A 153 -7.62 -10.43 8.97
N TYR A 154 -6.52 -9.67 8.98
CA TYR A 154 -6.19 -8.75 7.90
C TYR A 154 -6.01 -9.48 6.56
N GLY A 155 -5.23 -10.56 6.52
CA GLY A 155 -5.04 -11.37 5.32
C GLY A 155 -6.36 -11.96 4.81
N VAL A 156 -7.21 -12.47 5.72
CA VAL A 156 -8.58 -12.96 5.40
C VAL A 156 -9.41 -11.84 4.76
N SER A 157 -9.39 -10.63 5.35
CA SER A 157 -10.14 -9.49 4.81
C SER A 157 -9.67 -9.11 3.41
N LYS A 158 -8.36 -9.16 3.15
CA LYS A 158 -7.79 -8.85 1.83
C LYS A 158 -8.11 -9.91 0.79
N ALA A 159 -8.07 -11.21 1.16
CA ALA A 159 -8.60 -12.28 0.31
C ALA A 159 -10.09 -12.08 0.00
N GLY A 160 -10.86 -11.59 0.97
CA GLY A 160 -12.25 -11.17 0.76
C GLY A 160 -12.37 -10.05 -0.27
N VAL A 161 -11.54 -9.01 -0.20
CA VAL A 161 -11.48 -7.92 -1.19
C VAL A 161 -11.18 -8.46 -2.59
N ASP A 162 -10.18 -9.34 -2.72
CA ASP A 162 -9.78 -9.97 -3.98
C ASP A 162 -10.94 -10.76 -4.61
N LEU A 163 -11.53 -11.68 -3.85
CA LEU A 163 -12.60 -12.56 -4.33
C LEU A 163 -13.90 -11.78 -4.65
N ILE A 164 -14.28 -10.81 -3.84
CA ILE A 164 -15.44 -9.96 -4.07
C ILE A 164 -15.23 -9.11 -5.31
N SER A 165 -14.07 -8.52 -5.51
CA SER A 165 -13.75 -7.77 -6.72
C SER A 165 -13.89 -8.63 -7.97
N PHE A 166 -13.43 -9.89 -7.92
CA PHE A 166 -13.61 -10.83 -9.03
C PHE A 166 -15.08 -11.16 -9.27
N GLN A 167 -15.87 -11.37 -8.20
CA GLN A 167 -17.30 -11.64 -8.31
C GLN A 167 -18.05 -10.47 -9.00
N TYR A 168 -17.78 -9.21 -8.60
CA TYR A 168 -18.40 -8.03 -9.24
C TYR A 168 -17.98 -7.85 -10.69
N PHE A 169 -16.77 -8.24 -11.06
CA PHE A 169 -16.35 -8.24 -12.46
C PHE A 169 -17.17 -9.26 -13.29
N ILE A 170 -17.30 -10.50 -12.81
CA ILE A 170 -17.97 -11.57 -13.56
C ILE A 170 -19.49 -11.34 -13.66
N ASN A 171 -20.15 -10.97 -12.56
CA ASN A 171 -21.61 -10.93 -12.50
C ASN A 171 -22.22 -9.55 -12.82
N ASP A 172 -21.52 -8.49 -12.43
CA ASP A 172 -22.03 -7.11 -12.57
C ASP A 172 -21.27 -6.33 -13.65
N HIS A 173 -20.31 -6.94 -14.31
CA HIS A 173 -19.47 -6.36 -15.37
C HIS A 173 -18.81 -5.04 -14.91
N ILE A 174 -18.38 -4.96 -13.65
CA ILE A 174 -17.64 -3.82 -13.14
C ILE A 174 -16.15 -4.06 -13.44
N ARG A 175 -15.56 -3.14 -14.18
CA ARG A 175 -14.14 -3.21 -14.54
C ARG A 175 -13.28 -3.01 -13.31
N CYS A 176 -12.71 -4.08 -12.78
CA CYS A 176 -11.80 -4.00 -11.63
C CYS A 176 -10.48 -4.70 -11.91
N ILE A 177 -9.42 -4.21 -11.27
CA ILE A 177 -8.08 -4.79 -11.25
C ILE A 177 -7.70 -5.00 -9.79
N ARG A 178 -7.22 -6.20 -9.46
CA ARG A 178 -6.84 -6.58 -8.10
C ARG A 178 -5.32 -6.49 -7.96
N ALA A 179 -4.84 -5.54 -7.15
CA ALA A 179 -3.41 -5.32 -6.95
C ALA A 179 -2.97 -5.94 -5.63
N ARG A 180 -2.31 -7.10 -5.65
CA ARG A 180 -1.70 -7.73 -4.47
C ARG A 180 -0.37 -7.05 -4.15
N ILE A 181 -0.45 -6.10 -3.23
CA ILE A 181 0.66 -5.23 -2.86
C ILE A 181 1.56 -5.93 -1.86
N PHE A 182 2.86 -5.94 -2.14
CA PHE A 182 3.93 -6.40 -1.28
C PHE A 182 4.53 -5.22 -0.48
N ASN A 183 5.68 -5.46 0.18
CA ASN A 183 6.27 -4.45 1.05
C ASN A 183 6.73 -3.21 0.26
N SER A 184 6.34 -2.05 0.76
CA SER A 184 6.82 -0.75 0.27
C SER A 184 7.18 0.15 1.43
N THR A 185 8.12 1.06 1.22
CA THR A 185 8.55 2.05 2.21
C THR A 185 8.75 3.42 1.56
N GLY A 186 9.00 4.44 2.36
CA GLY A 186 9.27 5.80 1.91
C GLY A 186 8.75 6.85 2.87
N THR A 187 8.74 8.11 2.44
CA THR A 187 8.27 9.23 3.24
C THR A 187 6.82 9.03 3.70
N ARG A 188 6.43 9.59 4.85
CA ARG A 188 5.12 9.43 5.50
C ARG A 188 4.81 8.00 5.98
N LYS A 189 5.71 7.04 5.78
CA LYS A 189 5.53 5.68 6.30
C LYS A 189 5.78 5.66 7.80
N VAL A 190 4.94 4.95 8.52
CA VAL A 190 5.11 4.66 9.95
C VAL A 190 4.97 3.15 10.20
N ASN A 191 5.55 2.68 11.29
CA ASN A 191 5.44 1.29 11.74
C ASN A 191 6.02 0.24 10.75
N ASP A 192 7.09 0.57 10.06
CA ASP A 192 7.94 -0.40 9.37
C ASP A 192 9.42 -0.21 9.71
N VAL A 193 10.22 -1.23 9.42
CA VAL A 193 11.63 -1.29 9.84
C VAL A 193 12.46 -0.16 9.24
N THR A 194 12.29 0.16 7.95
CA THR A 194 13.07 1.20 7.26
C THR A 194 12.71 2.59 7.78
N SER A 195 11.41 2.84 7.96
CA SER A 195 10.90 4.08 8.55
C SER A 195 11.38 4.28 9.99
N ASP A 196 11.32 3.22 10.81
CA ASP A 196 11.80 3.27 12.17
C ASP A 196 13.31 3.54 12.23
N PHE A 197 14.11 2.94 11.35
CA PHE A 197 15.56 3.19 11.30
C PHE A 197 15.86 4.64 10.96
N THR A 198 15.27 5.18 9.89
CA THR A 198 15.53 6.56 9.46
C THR A 198 15.05 7.58 10.49
N ARG A 199 13.87 7.39 11.09
CA ARG A 199 13.35 8.27 12.14
C ARG A 199 14.24 8.25 13.38
N ARG A 200 14.57 7.07 13.90
CA ARG A 200 15.46 6.94 15.09
C ARG A 200 16.86 7.47 14.82
N THR A 201 17.35 7.37 13.60
CA THR A 201 18.64 7.95 13.22
C THR A 201 18.58 9.47 13.31
N VAL A 202 17.53 10.11 12.79
CA VAL A 202 17.36 11.58 12.91
C VAL A 202 17.25 12.01 14.38
N GLU A 203 16.53 11.26 15.22
CA GLU A 203 16.49 11.49 16.66
C GLU A 203 17.90 11.38 17.31
N ALA A 204 18.68 10.38 16.88
CA ALA A 204 20.04 10.15 17.38
C ALA A 204 21.07 11.21 16.89
N GLU A 205 20.92 11.72 15.66
CA GLU A 205 21.69 12.86 15.15
C GLU A 205 21.49 14.10 16.04
N ARG A 206 20.22 14.42 16.38
CA ARG A 206 19.87 15.61 17.18
C ARG A 206 20.43 15.57 18.59
N ASN A 207 20.45 14.43 19.23
CA ASN A 207 20.95 14.27 20.59
C ASN A 207 22.44 13.89 20.63
N GLY A 208 23.11 13.71 19.48
CA GLY A 208 24.53 13.39 19.37
C GLY A 208 24.88 11.99 19.83
N SER A 209 23.91 11.09 20.07
CA SER A 209 24.18 9.73 20.56
C SER A 209 24.63 8.77 19.45
N TYR A 210 24.08 8.95 18.25
CA TYR A 210 24.24 8.04 17.10
C TYR A 210 23.94 6.57 17.46
N GLU A 211 22.99 6.35 18.38
CA GLU A 211 22.55 5.02 18.78
C GLU A 211 21.31 4.61 18.01
N LEU A 212 21.37 3.43 17.36
CA LEU A 212 20.25 2.83 16.66
C LEU A 212 19.78 1.56 17.39
N ARG A 213 18.64 1.63 18.06
CA ARG A 213 17.97 0.47 18.63
C ARG A 213 17.21 -0.27 17.53
N CYS A 214 17.48 -1.56 17.32
CA CYS A 214 16.92 -2.36 16.24
C CYS A 214 16.63 -3.80 16.66
N GLY A 215 15.96 -4.57 15.79
CA GLY A 215 15.82 -6.02 15.89
C GLY A 215 16.94 -6.74 15.13
N ASN A 216 16.60 -7.91 14.53
CA ASN A 216 17.53 -8.71 13.77
C ASN A 216 17.87 -8.04 12.42
N LEU A 217 19.14 -7.62 12.25
CA LEU A 217 19.64 -7.00 11.01
C LEU A 217 19.96 -8.00 9.90
N GLU A 218 19.99 -9.31 10.19
CA GLU A 218 20.23 -10.35 9.18
C GLU A 218 18.98 -10.68 8.35
N THR A 219 17.80 -10.18 8.76
CA THR A 219 16.55 -10.38 8.00
C THR A 219 16.60 -9.69 6.64
N LYS A 220 16.07 -10.38 5.64
CA LYS A 220 15.99 -9.89 4.25
C LYS A 220 14.54 -9.61 3.87
N ARG A 221 14.32 -8.55 3.08
CA ARG A 221 12.99 -8.14 2.62
C ARG A 221 13.04 -7.65 1.18
N ALA A 222 12.07 -8.07 0.38
CA ALA A 222 11.78 -7.40 -0.89
C ALA A 222 10.98 -6.13 -0.59
N ILE A 223 11.58 -4.96 -0.76
CA ILE A 223 10.98 -3.66 -0.43
C ILE A 223 11.17 -2.71 -1.61
N MET A 224 10.11 -2.00 -2.02
CA MET A 224 10.18 -0.95 -3.04
C MET A 224 9.85 0.42 -2.44
N ASP A 225 10.25 1.48 -3.16
CA ASP A 225 9.78 2.83 -2.87
C ASP A 225 8.28 2.97 -3.14
N GLN A 226 7.54 3.69 -2.28
CA GLN A 226 6.10 3.90 -2.49
C GLN A 226 5.78 4.64 -3.80
N ARG A 227 6.70 5.43 -4.36
CA ARG A 227 6.50 6.10 -5.66
C ARG A 227 6.49 5.08 -6.80
N ASP A 228 7.30 4.01 -6.70
CA ASP A 228 7.25 2.88 -7.64
C ASP A 228 5.94 2.10 -7.51
N LEU A 229 5.44 1.92 -6.28
CA LEU A 229 4.13 1.34 -6.04
C LEU A 229 3.02 2.20 -6.64
N VAL A 230 3.02 3.51 -6.38
CA VAL A 230 2.04 4.46 -6.93
C VAL A 230 2.03 4.38 -8.45
N ARG A 231 3.20 4.40 -9.08
CA ARG A 231 3.34 4.28 -10.53
C ARG A 231 2.81 2.94 -11.05
N ALA A 232 3.01 1.84 -10.31
CA ALA A 232 2.43 0.54 -10.66
C ALA A 232 0.89 0.59 -10.64
N LEU A 233 0.28 1.18 -9.61
CA LEU A 233 -1.18 1.32 -9.51
C LEU A 233 -1.75 2.17 -10.66
N MET A 234 -1.09 3.28 -11.02
CA MET A 234 -1.48 4.14 -12.12
C MET A 234 -1.39 3.41 -13.47
N LEU A 235 -0.31 2.67 -13.70
CA LEU A 235 -0.15 1.86 -14.90
C LEU A 235 -1.17 0.73 -14.98
N LEU A 236 -1.53 0.12 -13.86
CA LEU A 236 -2.60 -0.89 -13.80
C LEU A 236 -3.94 -0.30 -14.22
N ALA A 237 -4.32 0.90 -13.75
CA ALA A 237 -5.54 1.56 -14.19
C ALA A 237 -5.55 1.89 -15.70
N GLN A 238 -4.39 2.21 -16.27
CA GLN A 238 -4.24 2.62 -17.67
C GLN A 238 -4.13 1.44 -18.65
N LYS A 239 -3.43 0.37 -18.26
CA LYS A 239 -3.00 -0.72 -19.16
C LYS A 239 -3.32 -2.12 -18.65
N GLY A 240 -3.66 -2.25 -17.37
CA GLY A 240 -4.01 -3.54 -16.78
C GLY A 240 -5.31 -4.09 -17.37
N LYS A 241 -5.45 -5.41 -17.33
CA LYS A 241 -6.64 -6.09 -17.86
C LYS A 241 -7.71 -6.17 -16.76
N ALA A 242 -8.90 -5.66 -17.05
CA ALA A 242 -10.03 -5.79 -16.13
C ALA A 242 -10.33 -7.26 -15.79
N GLY A 243 -10.67 -7.52 -14.54
CA GLY A 243 -10.88 -8.87 -14.01
C GLY A 243 -9.61 -9.61 -13.60
N GLU A 244 -8.43 -9.07 -13.93
CA GLU A 244 -7.17 -9.71 -13.62
C GLU A 244 -6.61 -9.30 -12.25
N VAL A 245 -5.74 -10.16 -11.70
CA VAL A 245 -4.98 -9.91 -10.47
C VAL A 245 -3.51 -9.76 -10.80
N TYR A 246 -2.82 -8.85 -10.13
CA TYR A 246 -1.40 -8.57 -10.34
C TYR A 246 -0.66 -8.50 -9.01
N ASN A 247 0.46 -9.20 -8.91
CA ASN A 247 1.43 -8.94 -7.86
C ASN A 247 2.14 -7.60 -8.13
N VAL A 248 2.25 -6.78 -7.10
CA VAL A 248 3.02 -5.53 -7.11
C VAL A 248 4.10 -5.64 -6.05
N SER A 249 5.30 -6.02 -6.45
CA SER A 249 6.43 -6.35 -5.58
C SER A 249 7.72 -5.71 -6.05
N SER A 250 8.68 -5.55 -5.13
CA SER A 250 10.04 -5.13 -5.46
C SER A 250 10.75 -6.16 -6.34
N GLU A 251 11.62 -5.67 -7.21
CA GLU A 251 12.60 -6.47 -7.96
C GLU A 251 13.85 -6.79 -7.14
N HIS A 252 14.06 -6.10 -6.00
CA HIS A 252 15.25 -6.17 -5.18
C HIS A 252 14.94 -6.61 -3.77
N VAL A 253 15.83 -7.43 -3.24
CA VAL A 253 15.83 -7.89 -1.85
C VAL A 253 16.95 -7.17 -1.11
N TYR A 254 16.64 -6.59 0.04
CA TYR A 254 17.59 -5.89 0.89
C TYR A 254 17.70 -6.59 2.23
N GLN A 255 18.92 -6.75 2.72
CA GLN A 255 19.17 -7.14 4.10
C GLN A 255 19.07 -5.90 5.00
N MET A 256 18.55 -6.02 6.21
CA MET A 256 18.36 -4.85 7.06
C MET A 256 19.66 -4.16 7.44
N LYS A 257 20.77 -4.89 7.54
CA LYS A 257 22.10 -4.29 7.72
C LYS A 257 22.53 -3.42 6.54
N ASP A 258 22.11 -3.76 5.30
CA ASP A 258 22.44 -2.96 4.13
C ASP A 258 21.69 -1.62 4.17
N ILE A 259 20.45 -1.61 4.68
CA ILE A 259 19.70 -0.38 4.93
C ILE A 259 20.42 0.51 5.95
N VAL A 260 20.92 -0.08 7.06
CA VAL A 260 21.71 0.66 8.04
C VAL A 260 22.97 1.26 7.40
N ALA A 261 23.71 0.47 6.60
CA ALA A 261 24.88 0.97 5.89
C ALA A 261 24.55 2.09 4.87
N MET A 262 23.37 2.06 4.24
CA MET A 262 22.89 3.17 3.40
C MET A 262 22.66 4.42 4.24
N ILE A 263 22.04 4.28 5.40
CA ILE A 263 21.80 5.39 6.35
C ILE A 263 23.13 6.01 6.78
N GLU A 264 24.10 5.18 7.24
CA GLU A 264 25.44 5.64 7.67
C GLU A 264 26.16 6.44 6.58
N ARG A 265 26.09 5.97 5.33
CA ARG A 265 26.66 6.71 4.18
C ARG A 265 26.01 8.08 3.99
N GLN A 266 24.70 8.17 4.20
CA GLN A 266 23.94 9.43 4.01
C GLN A 266 24.21 10.44 5.15
N ILE A 267 24.39 9.96 6.37
CA ILE A 267 24.65 10.84 7.52
C ILE A 267 26.15 11.12 7.73
N GLY A 268 27.04 10.38 7.05
CA GLY A 268 28.50 10.49 7.19
C GLY A 268 29.04 10.05 8.55
N HIS A 269 28.32 9.21 9.26
CA HIS A 269 28.65 8.75 10.61
C HIS A 269 28.25 7.29 10.83
N GLU A 270 29.06 6.51 11.56
CA GLU A 270 28.73 5.15 11.98
C GLU A 270 27.67 5.18 13.10
N LEU A 271 26.69 4.28 13.01
CA LEU A 271 25.66 4.09 14.03
C LEU A 271 26.08 3.04 15.06
N LYS A 272 25.93 3.35 16.32
CA LYS A 272 26.05 2.36 17.40
C LYS A 272 24.80 1.49 17.44
N VAL A 273 24.85 0.37 16.74
CA VAL A 273 23.75 -0.58 16.67
C VAL A 273 23.55 -1.28 18.01
N ASN A 274 22.34 -1.17 18.56
CA ASN A 274 21.93 -1.84 19.78
C ASN A 274 20.74 -2.77 19.49
N VAL A 275 21.02 -4.08 19.45
CA VAL A 275 19.99 -5.10 19.19
C VAL A 275 19.16 -5.29 20.46
N ASP A 276 17.87 -4.96 20.36
CA ASP A 276 16.91 -5.13 21.46
C ASP A 276 16.18 -6.45 21.35
N PRO A 277 16.31 -7.33 22.37
CA PRO A 277 15.60 -8.61 22.39
C PRO A 277 14.08 -8.50 22.26
N ALA A 278 13.47 -7.38 22.72
CA ALA A 278 12.04 -7.13 22.59
C ALA A 278 11.59 -6.86 21.15
N LEU A 279 12.52 -6.54 20.25
CA LEU A 279 12.25 -6.32 18.83
C LEU A 279 12.58 -7.56 17.97
N LEU A 280 13.12 -8.62 18.57
CA LEU A 280 13.36 -9.89 17.87
C LEU A 280 12.04 -10.62 17.67
N ARG A 281 11.77 -11.03 16.45
CA ARG A 281 10.63 -11.89 16.15
C ARG A 281 11.04 -13.37 16.28
N PRO A 282 10.16 -14.24 16.76
CA PRO A 282 10.49 -15.65 17.05
C PRO A 282 10.76 -16.51 15.81
N THR A 283 10.51 -16.02 14.61
CA THR A 283 10.59 -16.81 13.37
C THR A 283 11.50 -16.15 12.35
N ASP A 284 12.38 -16.95 11.75
CA ASP A 284 13.07 -16.61 10.50
C ASP A 284 12.01 -16.57 9.39
N GLU A 285 11.52 -15.37 9.06
CA GLU A 285 10.59 -15.20 7.96
C GLU A 285 11.35 -15.42 6.65
N LYS A 286 10.81 -16.29 5.78
CA LYS A 286 11.30 -16.47 4.42
C LYS A 286 11.29 -15.13 3.67
N ILE A 287 12.21 -15.00 2.72
CA ILE A 287 12.23 -13.85 1.80
C ILE A 287 11.11 -14.05 0.79
N ILE A 288 10.10 -13.22 0.87
CA ILE A 288 8.92 -13.32 0.01
C ILE A 288 9.00 -12.26 -1.07
N VAL A 289 9.03 -12.72 -2.33
CA VAL A 289 9.03 -11.87 -3.52
C VAL A 289 7.79 -12.22 -4.36
N GLY A 290 7.01 -11.24 -4.75
CA GLY A 290 5.94 -11.43 -5.73
C GLY A 290 6.53 -11.59 -7.13
N ASP A 291 6.13 -12.63 -7.87
CA ASP A 291 6.43 -12.70 -9.31
C ASP A 291 5.67 -11.59 -10.04
N ILE A 292 6.40 -10.63 -10.58
CA ILE A 292 5.86 -9.43 -11.27
C ILE A 292 5.92 -9.55 -12.79
N THR A 293 6.20 -10.73 -13.32
CA THR A 293 6.29 -10.97 -14.78
C THR A 293 5.03 -10.50 -15.51
N LYS A 294 3.87 -10.76 -14.92
CA LYS A 294 2.57 -10.34 -15.46
C LYS A 294 2.42 -8.81 -15.45
N LEU A 295 2.76 -8.15 -14.34
CA LEU A 295 2.74 -6.70 -14.24
C LEU A 295 3.63 -6.05 -15.31
N LYS A 296 4.88 -6.50 -15.43
CA LYS A 296 5.83 -6.00 -16.44
C LYS A 296 5.32 -6.20 -17.86
N ARG A 297 4.85 -7.41 -18.17
CA ARG A 297 4.36 -7.76 -19.52
C ARG A 297 3.18 -6.89 -19.94
N ASP A 298 2.20 -6.70 -19.06
CA ASP A 298 0.93 -6.07 -19.41
C ASP A 298 0.99 -4.55 -19.32
N THR A 299 1.87 -3.99 -18.47
CA THR A 299 1.94 -2.54 -18.21
C THR A 299 3.24 -1.87 -18.64
N GLY A 300 4.31 -2.63 -18.78
CA GLY A 300 5.67 -2.08 -19.00
C GLY A 300 6.29 -1.50 -17.73
N TRP A 301 5.71 -1.75 -16.54
CA TRP A 301 6.23 -1.27 -15.27
C TRP A 301 7.67 -1.74 -15.01
N LYS A 302 8.47 -0.87 -14.42
CA LYS A 302 9.84 -1.16 -13.92
C LYS A 302 10.01 -0.45 -12.59
N GLN A 303 10.76 -1.04 -11.70
CA GLN A 303 11.25 -0.34 -10.51
C GLN A 303 12.33 0.66 -10.92
N GLU A 304 12.19 1.93 -10.53
CA GLU A 304 13.08 3.01 -11.00
C GLU A 304 13.81 3.71 -9.86
N ILE A 305 13.29 3.66 -8.64
CA ILE A 305 13.84 4.39 -7.50
C ILE A 305 14.76 3.49 -6.70
N PRO A 306 16.08 3.78 -6.66
CA PRO A 306 17.03 3.04 -5.84
C PRO A 306 16.72 3.22 -4.34
N MET A 307 17.00 2.21 -3.53
CA MET A 307 16.77 2.27 -2.07
C MET A 307 17.61 3.37 -1.41
N GLU A 308 18.80 3.66 -1.91
CA GLU A 308 19.64 4.76 -1.45
C GLU A 308 18.90 6.11 -1.54
N GLN A 309 18.17 6.35 -2.64
CA GLN A 309 17.36 7.56 -2.79
C GLN A 309 16.18 7.56 -1.82
N THR A 310 15.52 6.41 -1.65
CA THR A 310 14.42 6.26 -0.68
C THR A 310 14.89 6.58 0.73
N VAL A 311 16.06 6.06 1.14
CA VAL A 311 16.65 6.30 2.47
C VAL A 311 16.98 7.79 2.64
N SER A 312 17.60 8.42 1.63
CA SER A 312 17.92 9.85 1.65
C SER A 312 16.65 10.69 1.85
N ASP A 313 15.64 10.45 1.03
CA ASP A 313 14.37 11.20 1.10
C ASP A 313 13.64 11.01 2.44
N MET A 314 13.73 9.82 3.03
CA MET A 314 13.15 9.55 4.35
C MET A 314 13.88 10.26 5.47
N LEU A 315 15.21 10.32 5.44
CA LEU A 315 16.00 11.09 6.41
C LEU A 315 15.65 12.57 6.33
N ASP A 316 15.60 13.13 5.13
CA ASP A 316 15.24 14.53 4.92
C ASP A 316 13.80 14.85 5.36
N TYR A 317 12.87 13.93 5.09
CA TYR A 317 11.50 14.02 5.56
C TYR A 317 11.43 14.10 7.10
N TRP A 318 12.12 13.21 7.82
CA TRP A 318 12.10 13.21 9.28
C TRP A 318 12.82 14.43 9.85
N ARG A 319 13.90 14.92 9.23
CA ARG A 319 14.58 16.15 9.61
C ARG A 319 13.67 17.37 9.50
N SER A 320 12.81 17.41 8.49
CA SER A 320 11.88 18.51 8.26
C SER A 320 10.68 18.55 9.21
N LYS A 321 10.32 17.41 9.81
CA LYS A 321 9.11 17.29 10.65
C LYS A 321 9.25 17.86 12.06
N ASP A 322 10.44 17.91 12.56
CA ASP A 322 10.71 18.32 13.94
C ASP A 322 11.53 19.62 13.99
N ALA A 323 11.58 20.41 12.90
CA ALA A 323 12.25 21.70 12.80
C ALA A 323 11.39 22.85 13.34
#